data_230c6691d753c807f2cae78931783ed0
#
_entry.id   230c6691d753c807f2cae78931783ed0
#
_cell.length_a   1.000
_cell.length_b   1.000
_cell.length_c   1.000
_cell.angle_alpha   90.00
_cell.angle_beta   90.00
_cell.angle_gamma   90.00
#
_symmetry.space_group_name_H-M   'P 1'
#
loop_
_entity.id
_entity.type
_entity.pdbx_description
1 polymer ?
#
loop_
_entity_poly.entity_id
_entity_poly.type
_entity_poly.pdbx_seq_one_letter_code
_entity_poly.pdbx_strand_id
1 'polypeptide(L)'
;LSAGERGLAIAGFSGGGKSTLMLHMLERDHTAFLSNDRVFIRRADNALQMRGIAKLPRINPGTLLNNPRLHVLATPQQLQDWEALASDELWHLEEKYDVPLARVYGEGRIRLAGPLTSLVILNWQRDSDAAPRLQRVDIGARRELLAAVMKSPGPFYQYADGRFLCDGTPFDEAAYLQALDGVPAYEVTGGIDFEAIAQQCCDELLAGTA
;
A
#
# COMPACT_ATOMS: atom_id res chain seq x y z
N LEU A 1 5.90 0.69 3.19
CA LEU A 1 6.21 1.45 4.41
C LEU A 1 7.31 0.77 5.21
N SER A 2 8.03 1.53 6.01
CA SER A 2 8.98 1.02 7.00
C SER A 2 8.97 1.84 8.29
N ALA A 3 9.35 1.20 9.40
CA ALA A 3 9.56 1.82 10.69
C ALA A 3 10.72 1.09 11.39
N GLY A 4 11.86 1.75 11.57
CA GLY A 4 13.08 1.09 12.08
C GLY A 4 13.44 -0.16 11.28
N GLU A 5 13.55 -1.29 11.98
CA GLU A 5 13.87 -2.62 11.42
C GLU A 5 12.61 -3.40 10.94
N ARG A 6 11.46 -2.75 10.90
CA ARG A 6 10.21 -3.32 10.42
C ARG A 6 9.82 -2.73 9.07
N GLY A 7 9.19 -3.55 8.23
CA GLY A 7 8.69 -3.11 6.93
C GLY A 7 7.45 -3.87 6.51
N LEU A 8 6.47 -3.12 6.03
CA LEU A 8 5.15 -3.60 5.65
C LEU A 8 4.90 -3.35 4.16
N ALA A 9 4.55 -4.40 3.42
CA ALA A 9 3.97 -4.30 2.11
C ALA A 9 2.44 -4.34 2.20
N ILE A 10 1.75 -3.48 1.44
CA ILE A 10 0.28 -3.46 1.34
C ILE A 10 -0.09 -3.87 -0.08
N ALA A 11 -0.84 -4.96 -0.19
CA ALA A 11 -1.39 -5.48 -1.43
C ALA A 11 -2.92 -5.32 -1.47
N GLY A 12 -3.52 -5.54 -2.63
CA GLY A 12 -4.96 -5.44 -2.85
C GLY A 12 -5.27 -5.09 -4.30
N PHE A 13 -6.47 -5.33 -4.73
CA PHE A 13 -6.92 -5.00 -6.09
C PHE A 13 -6.93 -3.49 -6.37
N SER A 14 -7.07 -3.12 -7.64
CA SER A 14 -7.20 -1.72 -8.03
C SER A 14 -8.43 -1.09 -7.34
N GLY A 15 -8.31 0.15 -6.89
CA GLY A 15 -9.37 0.81 -6.12
C GLY A 15 -9.47 0.37 -4.64
N GLY A 16 -8.78 -0.68 -4.20
CA GLY A 16 -8.89 -1.24 -2.84
C GLY A 16 -8.28 -0.39 -1.71
N GLY A 17 -7.90 0.88 -1.93
CA GLY A 17 -7.48 1.80 -0.87
C GLY A 17 -6.04 1.66 -0.38
N LYS A 18 -5.16 0.91 -1.07
CA LYS A 18 -3.75 0.71 -0.68
C LYS A 18 -3.00 2.02 -0.40
N SER A 19 -3.10 2.98 -1.32
CA SER A 19 -2.44 4.29 -1.15
C SER A 19 -3.07 5.10 -0.02
N THR A 20 -4.38 5.00 0.16
CA THR A 20 -5.10 5.66 1.24
C THR A 20 -4.63 5.11 2.60
N LEU A 21 -4.64 3.78 2.78
CA LEU A 21 -4.14 3.16 4.00
C LEU A 21 -2.68 3.53 4.29
N MET A 22 -1.83 3.50 3.26
CA MET A 22 -0.43 3.89 3.40
C MET A 22 -0.28 5.33 3.92
N LEU A 23 -1.10 6.27 3.42
CA LEU A 23 -1.04 7.67 3.85
C LEU A 23 -1.55 7.85 5.29
N HIS A 24 -2.61 7.12 5.70
CA HIS A 24 -3.04 7.07 7.11
C HIS A 24 -1.93 6.52 8.03
N MET A 25 -1.20 5.50 7.61
CA MET A 25 -0.05 5.01 8.38
C MET A 25 1.10 6.03 8.44
N LEU A 26 1.27 6.86 7.41
CA LEU A 26 2.27 7.94 7.41
C LEU A 26 1.92 9.10 8.36
N GLU A 27 0.73 9.15 8.94
CA GLU A 27 0.42 10.06 10.04
C GLU A 27 1.27 9.80 11.29
N ARG A 28 1.86 8.61 11.41
CA ARG A 28 2.76 8.24 12.52
C ARG A 28 4.20 8.69 12.19
N ASP A 29 4.79 9.56 13.00
CA ASP A 29 6.10 10.19 12.75
C ASP A 29 7.26 9.20 12.56
N HIS A 30 7.17 8.02 13.16
CA HIS A 30 8.20 6.99 13.07
C HIS A 30 8.14 6.14 11.79
N THR A 31 7.08 6.31 10.95
CA THR A 31 6.93 5.57 9.70
C THR A 31 7.58 6.31 8.53
N ALA A 32 7.99 5.60 7.52
CA ALA A 32 8.56 6.16 6.29
C ALA A 32 7.96 5.49 5.04
N PHE A 33 7.74 6.30 4.03
CA PHE A 33 7.33 5.84 2.70
C PHE A 33 8.47 5.07 2.03
N LEU A 34 8.15 3.95 1.40
CA LEU A 34 9.11 3.16 0.65
C LEU A 34 8.78 3.12 -0.84
N SER A 35 7.53 2.82 -1.18
CA SER A 35 7.08 2.77 -2.57
C SER A 35 5.56 2.90 -2.66
N ASN A 36 5.09 3.33 -3.82
CA ASN A 36 3.68 3.27 -4.21
C ASN A 36 3.54 2.48 -5.51
N ASP A 37 2.44 1.75 -5.65
CA ASP A 37 2.06 0.97 -6.83
C ASP A 37 2.87 -0.33 -7.03
N ARG A 38 4.19 -0.31 -6.94
CA ARG A 38 5.08 -1.47 -7.06
C ARG A 38 6.19 -1.42 -6.01
N VAL A 39 6.58 -2.59 -5.54
CA VAL A 39 7.77 -2.79 -4.72
C VAL A 39 8.47 -4.04 -5.20
N PHE A 40 9.80 -3.99 -5.30
CA PHE A 40 10.62 -5.15 -5.58
C PHE A 40 11.07 -5.77 -4.27
N ILE A 41 11.07 -7.09 -4.21
CA ILE A 41 11.59 -7.84 -3.06
C ILE A 41 12.76 -8.71 -3.49
N ARG A 42 13.72 -8.85 -2.61
CA ARG A 42 14.83 -9.79 -2.77
C ARG A 42 15.22 -10.38 -1.43
N ARG A 43 15.70 -11.60 -1.44
CA ARG A 43 16.33 -12.21 -0.27
C ARG A 43 17.82 -11.81 -0.25
N ALA A 44 18.28 -11.30 0.89
CA ALA A 44 19.67 -10.97 1.16
C ALA A 44 19.98 -11.38 2.61
N ASP A 45 21.05 -12.13 2.80
CA ASP A 45 21.54 -12.55 4.13
C ASP A 45 20.44 -13.12 5.05
N ASN A 46 19.63 -14.03 4.51
CA ASN A 46 18.46 -14.64 5.17
C ASN A 46 17.31 -13.70 5.53
N ALA A 47 17.37 -12.43 5.16
CA ALA A 47 16.29 -11.46 5.33
C ALA A 47 15.68 -11.07 3.99
N LEU A 48 14.39 -10.71 4.00
CA LEU A 48 13.74 -10.13 2.83
C LEU A 48 13.85 -8.62 2.89
N GLN A 49 14.26 -8.05 1.77
CA GLN A 49 14.39 -6.61 1.58
C GLN A 49 13.43 -6.12 0.49
N MET A 50 12.79 -5.02 0.75
CA MET A 50 12.03 -4.23 -0.22
C MET A 50 12.92 -3.19 -0.89
N ARG A 51 12.70 -2.99 -2.19
CA ARG A 51 13.24 -1.89 -2.98
C ARG A 51 12.09 -1.13 -3.61
N GLY A 52 11.99 0.15 -3.29
CA GLY A 52 10.97 1.04 -3.81
C GLY A 52 11.34 1.64 -5.16
N ILE A 53 10.32 2.19 -5.81
CA ILE A 53 10.45 3.01 -7.01
C ILE A 53 10.34 4.47 -6.58
N ALA A 54 11.25 5.32 -7.06
CA ALA A 54 11.27 6.75 -6.78
C ALA A 54 10.11 7.48 -7.51
N LYS A 55 8.89 7.21 -7.09
CA LYS A 55 7.66 7.78 -7.63
C LYS A 55 6.77 8.22 -6.48
N LEU A 56 6.26 9.45 -6.52
CA LEU A 56 5.34 9.96 -5.53
C LEU A 56 4.03 9.15 -5.52
N PRO A 57 3.37 9.01 -4.37
CA PRO A 57 2.02 8.49 -4.30
C PRO A 57 1.08 9.37 -5.12
N ARG A 58 0.13 8.73 -5.79
CA ARG A 58 -0.95 9.41 -6.52
C ARG A 58 -2.28 8.97 -5.95
N ILE A 59 -3.13 9.93 -5.64
CA ILE A 59 -4.41 9.72 -4.96
C ILE A 59 -5.56 10.37 -5.73
N ASN A 60 -6.75 9.85 -5.53
CA ASN A 60 -7.99 10.44 -6.04
C ASN A 60 -8.57 11.45 -5.03
N PRO A 61 -9.50 12.33 -5.47
CA PRO A 61 -10.16 13.31 -4.63
C PRO A 61 -10.76 12.74 -3.35
N GLY A 62 -11.38 11.57 -3.40
CA GLY A 62 -11.94 10.91 -2.21
C GLY A 62 -10.92 10.66 -1.11
N THR A 63 -9.69 10.24 -1.45
CA THR A 63 -8.61 10.11 -0.46
C THR A 63 -8.18 11.46 0.09
N LEU A 64 -8.11 12.48 -0.78
CA LEU A 64 -7.69 13.83 -0.41
C LEU A 64 -8.71 14.50 0.50
N LEU A 65 -9.99 14.40 0.17
CA LEU A 65 -11.08 14.99 0.94
C LEU A 65 -11.19 14.38 2.34
N ASN A 66 -11.03 13.04 2.45
CA ASN A 66 -11.19 12.31 3.71
C ASN A 66 -9.91 12.26 4.56
N ASN A 67 -8.84 12.97 4.18
CA ASN A 67 -7.65 13.15 5.01
C ASN A 67 -7.28 14.64 5.11
N PRO A 68 -7.59 15.30 6.25
CA PRO A 68 -7.36 16.74 6.43
C PRO A 68 -5.91 17.18 6.20
N ARG A 69 -4.91 16.33 6.47
CA ARG A 69 -3.50 16.64 6.20
C ARG A 69 -3.23 16.86 4.71
N LEU A 70 -3.99 16.21 3.85
CA LEU A 70 -3.86 16.31 2.39
C LEU A 70 -4.56 17.55 1.80
N HIS A 71 -5.40 18.26 2.56
CA HIS A 71 -6.13 19.44 2.08
C HIS A 71 -5.21 20.53 1.55
N VAL A 72 -3.95 20.58 1.96
CA VAL A 72 -2.94 21.51 1.43
C VAL A 72 -2.64 21.30 -0.07
N LEU A 73 -3.11 20.19 -0.65
CA LEU A 73 -2.94 19.82 -2.06
C LEU A 73 -4.12 20.26 -2.95
N ALA A 74 -5.20 20.78 -2.36
CA ALA A 74 -6.37 21.24 -3.07
C ALA A 74 -6.68 22.71 -2.72
N THR A 75 -7.43 23.37 -3.58
CA THR A 75 -8.00 24.69 -3.29
C THR A 75 -9.27 24.53 -2.43
N PRO A 76 -9.65 25.56 -1.65
CA PRO A 76 -10.91 25.54 -0.91
C PRO A 76 -12.14 25.25 -1.80
N GLN A 77 -12.13 25.76 -3.04
CA GLN A 77 -13.23 25.53 -3.99
C GLN A 77 -13.30 24.05 -4.39
N GLN A 78 -12.16 23.41 -4.70
CA GLN A 78 -12.12 21.98 -5.03
C GLN A 78 -12.66 21.11 -3.88
N LEU A 79 -12.29 21.43 -2.63
CA LEU A 79 -12.79 20.69 -1.47
C LEU A 79 -14.32 20.81 -1.37
N GLN A 80 -14.87 22.02 -1.53
CA GLN A 80 -16.33 22.26 -1.52
C GLN A 80 -17.03 21.52 -2.68
N ASP A 81 -16.45 21.56 -3.88
CA ASP A 81 -17.01 20.87 -5.05
C ASP A 81 -17.07 19.35 -4.82
N TRP A 82 -16.03 18.76 -4.23
CA TRP A 82 -16.00 17.34 -3.91
C TRP A 82 -16.91 16.95 -2.75
N GLU A 83 -17.06 17.81 -1.73
CA GLU A 83 -18.01 17.61 -0.62
C GLU A 83 -19.46 17.58 -1.12
N ALA A 84 -19.76 18.30 -2.19
CA ALA A 84 -21.09 18.35 -2.79
C ALA A 84 -21.44 17.11 -3.63
N LEU A 85 -20.47 16.26 -3.98
CA LEU A 85 -20.71 15.06 -4.76
C LEU A 85 -21.33 13.95 -3.91
N ALA A 86 -22.17 13.13 -4.55
CA ALA A 86 -22.60 11.88 -3.92
C ALA A 86 -21.38 10.96 -3.66
N SER A 87 -21.44 10.18 -2.58
CA SER A 87 -20.34 9.29 -2.17
C SER A 87 -19.88 8.36 -3.30
N ASP A 88 -20.79 7.90 -4.13
CA ASP A 88 -20.50 7.02 -5.26
C ASP A 88 -19.83 7.78 -6.41
N GLU A 89 -20.25 9.00 -6.70
CA GLU A 89 -19.62 9.86 -7.71
C GLU A 89 -18.18 10.20 -7.30
N LEU A 90 -17.98 10.59 -6.04
CA LEU A 90 -16.65 10.87 -5.50
C LEU A 90 -15.72 9.63 -5.55
N TRP A 91 -16.27 8.44 -5.29
CA TRP A 91 -15.52 7.20 -5.35
C TRP A 91 -15.01 6.89 -6.76
N HIS A 92 -15.82 7.16 -7.78
CA HIS A 92 -15.48 6.89 -9.18
C HIS A 92 -14.75 8.05 -9.87
N LEU A 93 -14.52 9.16 -9.17
CA LEU A 93 -13.81 10.30 -9.74
C LEU A 93 -12.31 9.98 -9.92
N GLU A 94 -11.89 9.81 -11.17
CA GLU A 94 -10.54 9.41 -11.58
C GLU A 94 -9.63 10.62 -11.89
N GLU A 95 -9.49 11.51 -10.92
CA GLU A 95 -8.46 12.55 -10.93
C GLU A 95 -7.28 12.15 -10.07
N LYS A 96 -6.05 12.41 -10.52
CA LYS A 96 -4.85 11.97 -9.81
C LYS A 96 -4.01 13.16 -9.35
N TYR A 97 -3.85 13.26 -8.05
CA TYR A 97 -3.03 14.25 -7.37
C TYR A 97 -1.76 13.59 -6.84
N ASP A 98 -0.60 14.14 -7.19
CA ASP A 98 0.66 13.70 -6.59
C ASP A 98 0.76 14.22 -5.15
N VAL A 99 1.27 13.35 -4.25
CA VAL A 99 1.49 13.71 -2.85
C VAL A 99 2.97 13.98 -2.62
N PRO A 100 3.41 15.24 -2.59
CA PRO A 100 4.80 15.61 -2.26
C PRO A 100 5.04 15.36 -0.77
N LEU A 101 5.54 14.19 -0.44
CA LEU A 101 5.63 13.66 0.93
C LEU A 101 6.38 14.58 1.89
N ALA A 102 7.48 15.19 1.46
CA ALA A 102 8.23 16.12 2.30
C ALA A 102 7.39 17.35 2.70
N ARG A 103 6.54 17.84 1.78
CA ARG A 103 5.65 18.98 2.06
C ARG A 103 4.52 18.60 3.02
N VAL A 104 3.98 17.38 2.89
CA VAL A 104 2.79 16.93 3.63
C VAL A 104 3.16 16.33 4.97
N TYR A 105 4.19 15.46 5.00
CA TYR A 105 4.55 14.66 6.17
C TYR A 105 5.90 15.05 6.79
N GLY A 106 6.62 16.02 6.21
CA GLY A 106 7.93 16.47 6.67
C GLY A 106 9.10 15.77 5.99
N GLU A 107 10.28 16.32 6.17
CA GLU A 107 11.52 15.80 5.61
C GLU A 107 11.92 14.44 6.23
N GLY A 108 12.73 13.66 5.51
CA GLY A 108 13.25 12.39 5.99
C GLY A 108 12.25 11.22 5.98
N ARG A 109 11.03 11.43 5.44
CA ARG A 109 9.96 10.44 5.41
C ARG A 109 10.01 9.50 4.20
N ILE A 110 11.06 9.57 3.38
CA ILE A 110 11.23 8.71 2.19
C ILE A 110 12.44 7.81 2.39
N ARG A 111 12.21 6.49 2.29
CA ARG A 111 13.24 5.45 2.33
C ARG A 111 12.96 4.43 1.23
N LEU A 112 13.72 4.45 0.15
CA LEU A 112 13.51 3.57 -1.00
C LEU A 112 14.00 2.12 -0.80
N ALA A 113 14.47 1.79 0.39
CA ALA A 113 14.86 0.42 0.78
C ALA A 113 14.52 0.18 2.24
N GLY A 114 14.22 -1.05 2.58
CA GLY A 114 13.91 -1.47 3.95
C GLY A 114 13.59 -2.95 4.02
N PRO A 115 13.48 -3.52 5.23
CA PRO A 115 13.11 -4.92 5.40
C PRO A 115 11.66 -5.17 4.95
N LEU A 116 11.35 -6.42 4.62
CA LEU A 116 9.97 -6.90 4.48
C LEU A 116 9.70 -7.86 5.64
N THR A 117 8.94 -7.41 6.62
CA THR A 117 8.62 -8.22 7.81
C THR A 117 7.17 -8.65 7.86
N SER A 118 6.30 -8.01 7.08
CA SER A 118 4.87 -8.33 7.03
C SER A 118 4.26 -7.94 5.69
N LEU A 119 3.23 -8.69 5.27
CA LEU A 119 2.40 -8.40 4.10
C LEU A 119 0.96 -8.26 4.55
N VAL A 120 0.30 -7.16 4.21
CA VAL A 120 -1.13 -6.92 4.44
C VAL A 120 -1.87 -6.90 3.11
N ILE A 121 -2.95 -7.66 3.02
CA ILE A 121 -3.77 -7.79 1.81
C ILE A 121 -5.16 -7.23 2.09
N LEU A 122 -5.54 -6.18 1.38
CA LEU A 122 -6.84 -5.54 1.53
C LEU A 122 -7.89 -6.33 0.74
N ASN A 123 -8.81 -6.94 1.48
CA ASN A 123 -9.95 -7.71 0.98
C ASN A 123 -11.25 -7.30 1.68
N TRP A 124 -11.33 -6.04 2.10
CA TRP A 124 -12.53 -5.47 2.69
C TRP A 124 -13.62 -5.18 1.66
N GLN A 125 -14.83 -4.92 2.13
CA GLN A 125 -16.00 -4.66 1.30
C GLN A 125 -16.55 -3.27 1.62
N ARG A 126 -16.73 -2.44 0.58
CA ARG A 126 -17.19 -1.05 0.72
C ARG A 126 -18.53 -0.95 1.44
N ASP A 127 -19.46 -1.84 1.10
CA ASP A 127 -20.85 -1.79 1.56
C ASP A 127 -21.10 -2.65 2.80
N SER A 128 -20.03 -3.05 3.51
CA SER A 128 -20.14 -3.86 4.72
C SER A 128 -20.16 -2.97 5.97
N ASP A 129 -21.13 -3.16 6.83
CA ASP A 129 -21.21 -2.55 8.17
C ASP A 129 -20.38 -3.31 9.22
N ALA A 130 -19.76 -4.43 8.85
CA ALA A 130 -18.94 -5.20 9.77
C ALA A 130 -17.66 -4.42 10.10
N ALA A 131 -17.26 -4.43 11.37
CA ALA A 131 -16.00 -3.83 11.78
C ALA A 131 -14.82 -4.46 11.00
N PRO A 132 -13.82 -3.65 10.58
CA PRO A 132 -12.65 -4.17 9.90
C PRO A 132 -11.86 -5.12 10.82
N ARG A 133 -11.25 -6.14 10.22
CA ARG A 133 -10.46 -7.14 10.95
C ARG A 133 -9.17 -7.42 10.21
N LEU A 134 -8.06 -7.38 10.94
CA LEU A 134 -6.75 -7.82 10.49
C LEU A 134 -6.51 -9.25 11.01
N GLN A 135 -6.39 -10.22 10.13
CA GLN A 135 -6.22 -11.63 10.50
C GLN A 135 -5.05 -12.25 9.77
N ARG A 136 -4.25 -13.03 10.48
CA ARG A 136 -3.15 -13.79 9.87
C ARG A 136 -3.71 -14.87 8.94
N VAL A 137 -3.12 -14.98 7.74
CA VAL A 137 -3.53 -15.94 6.71
C VAL A 137 -2.33 -16.68 6.13
N ASP A 138 -2.60 -17.88 5.64
CA ASP A 138 -1.67 -18.64 4.80
C ASP A 138 -1.95 -18.32 3.32
N ILE A 139 -1.09 -17.51 2.72
CA ILE A 139 -1.25 -17.09 1.31
C ILE A 139 -1.08 -18.27 0.34
N GLY A 140 -0.38 -19.33 0.75
CA GLY A 140 -0.26 -20.55 -0.04
C GLY A 140 -1.57 -21.33 -0.14
N ALA A 141 -2.38 -21.30 0.92
CA ALA A 141 -3.73 -21.89 0.96
C ALA A 141 -4.80 -20.96 0.37
N ARG A 142 -4.58 -19.63 0.38
CA ARG A 142 -5.52 -18.59 -0.08
C ARG A 142 -5.07 -17.99 -1.42
N ARG A 143 -5.13 -18.82 -2.47
CA ARG A 143 -4.62 -18.45 -3.82
C ARG A 143 -5.30 -17.23 -4.43
N GLU A 144 -6.56 -17.00 -4.11
CA GLU A 144 -7.29 -15.81 -4.54
C GLU A 144 -6.66 -14.50 -3.99
N LEU A 145 -6.06 -14.55 -2.82
CA LEU A 145 -5.34 -13.40 -2.25
C LEU A 145 -3.99 -13.16 -2.94
N LEU A 146 -3.35 -14.22 -3.44
CA LEU A 146 -2.08 -14.10 -4.17
C LEU A 146 -2.25 -13.25 -5.43
N ALA A 147 -3.40 -13.34 -6.12
CA ALA A 147 -3.71 -12.52 -7.28
C ALA A 147 -3.66 -11.00 -6.99
N ALA A 148 -4.00 -10.59 -5.76
CA ALA A 148 -3.91 -9.20 -5.32
C ALA A 148 -2.48 -8.72 -5.05
N VAL A 149 -1.54 -9.65 -4.86
CA VAL A 149 -0.12 -9.39 -4.60
C VAL A 149 0.70 -9.34 -5.89
N MET A 150 0.37 -10.22 -6.85
CA MET A 150 1.11 -10.33 -8.09
C MET A 150 0.92 -9.10 -8.98
N LYS A 151 2.03 -8.50 -9.39
CA LYS A 151 2.01 -7.33 -10.26
C LYS A 151 3.19 -7.33 -11.22
N SER A 152 2.93 -7.05 -12.50
CA SER A 152 3.99 -6.88 -13.50
C SER A 152 4.97 -5.80 -13.07
N PRO A 153 6.29 -6.01 -13.18
CA PRO A 153 7.28 -4.98 -12.94
C PRO A 153 7.18 -3.84 -13.98
N GLY A 154 6.55 -4.09 -15.14
CA GLY A 154 6.47 -3.10 -16.22
C GLY A 154 7.85 -2.62 -16.66
N PRO A 155 7.98 -1.33 -17.02
CA PRO A 155 9.25 -0.76 -17.49
C PRO A 155 10.27 -0.51 -16.36
N PHE A 156 9.93 -0.83 -15.10
CA PHE A 156 10.81 -0.56 -13.96
C PHE A 156 11.81 -1.68 -13.67
N TYR A 157 11.75 -2.79 -14.42
CA TYR A 157 12.69 -3.89 -14.30
C TYR A 157 13.11 -4.39 -15.68
N GLN A 158 14.41 -4.33 -15.96
CA GLN A 158 15.02 -4.88 -17.14
C GLN A 158 15.82 -6.14 -16.78
N TYR A 159 15.58 -7.22 -17.51
CA TYR A 159 16.37 -8.43 -17.34
C TYR A 159 17.81 -8.25 -17.83
N ALA A 160 18.72 -9.12 -17.38
CA ALA A 160 20.14 -9.04 -17.72
C ALA A 160 20.41 -9.12 -19.25
N ASP A 161 19.50 -9.72 -20.00
CA ASP A 161 19.56 -9.83 -21.47
C ASP A 161 18.97 -8.61 -22.18
N GLY A 162 18.58 -7.56 -21.45
CA GLY A 162 18.05 -6.31 -21.99
C GLY A 162 16.53 -6.31 -22.23
N ARG A 163 15.83 -7.43 -22.03
CA ARG A 163 14.39 -7.52 -22.23
C ARG A 163 13.61 -6.96 -21.03
N PHE A 164 12.38 -6.54 -21.30
CA PHE A 164 11.35 -6.27 -20.31
C PHE A 164 10.29 -7.36 -20.33
N LEU A 165 9.54 -7.50 -19.25
CA LEU A 165 8.39 -8.39 -19.23
C LEU A 165 7.33 -7.87 -20.21
N CYS A 166 6.86 -8.72 -21.12
CA CYS A 166 5.79 -8.38 -22.04
C CYS A 166 4.45 -8.27 -21.32
N ASP A 167 3.62 -7.34 -21.74
CA ASP A 167 2.24 -7.25 -21.28
C ASP A 167 1.50 -8.56 -21.60
N GLY A 168 0.67 -9.00 -20.63
CA GLY A 168 -0.08 -10.27 -20.77
C GLY A 168 0.73 -11.53 -20.46
N THR A 169 2.02 -11.43 -20.10
CA THR A 169 2.77 -12.59 -19.61
C THR A 169 2.13 -13.08 -18.30
N PRO A 170 1.75 -14.37 -18.20
CA PRO A 170 1.22 -14.93 -16.96
C PRO A 170 2.21 -14.79 -15.80
N PHE A 171 1.71 -14.55 -14.61
CA PHE A 171 2.55 -14.54 -13.42
C PHE A 171 2.93 -15.96 -13.01
N ASP A 172 4.16 -16.12 -12.55
CA ASP A 172 4.62 -17.36 -11.93
C ASP A 172 4.25 -17.34 -10.44
N GLU A 173 3.11 -17.95 -10.11
CA GLU A 173 2.63 -18.02 -8.72
C GLU A 173 3.63 -18.72 -7.80
N ALA A 174 4.31 -19.77 -8.29
CA ALA A 174 5.28 -20.51 -7.49
C ALA A 174 6.47 -19.62 -7.11
N ALA A 175 6.95 -18.81 -8.05
CA ALA A 175 8.01 -17.85 -7.79
C ALA A 175 7.59 -16.77 -6.77
N TYR A 176 6.34 -16.30 -6.82
CA TYR A 176 5.82 -15.37 -5.81
C TYR A 176 5.73 -15.99 -4.42
N LEU A 177 5.20 -17.21 -4.31
CA LEU A 177 5.14 -17.94 -3.03
C LEU A 177 6.53 -18.20 -2.46
N GLN A 178 7.47 -18.64 -3.30
CA GLN A 178 8.86 -18.83 -2.89
C GLN A 178 9.51 -17.51 -2.44
N ALA A 179 9.27 -16.42 -3.14
CA ALA A 179 9.82 -15.11 -2.78
C ALA A 179 9.27 -14.60 -1.45
N LEU A 180 8.01 -14.92 -1.13
CA LEU A 180 7.32 -14.51 0.10
C LEU A 180 7.46 -15.53 1.25
N ASP A 181 8.17 -16.63 1.03
CA ASP A 181 8.35 -17.67 2.05
C ASP A 181 8.92 -17.07 3.34
N GLY A 182 8.28 -17.40 4.47
CA GLY A 182 8.62 -16.89 5.79
C GLY A 182 8.09 -15.48 6.12
N VAL A 183 7.41 -14.79 5.18
CA VAL A 183 6.77 -13.50 5.46
C VAL A 183 5.37 -13.73 6.04
N PRO A 184 5.08 -13.28 7.26
CA PRO A 184 3.73 -13.27 7.80
C PRO A 184 2.79 -12.46 6.91
N ALA A 185 1.71 -13.09 6.43
CA ALA A 185 0.67 -12.44 5.65
C ALA A 185 -0.59 -12.25 6.49
N TYR A 186 -1.26 -11.12 6.27
CA TYR A 186 -2.48 -10.75 6.96
C TYR A 186 -3.51 -10.29 5.95
N GLU A 187 -4.75 -10.68 6.16
CA GLU A 187 -5.90 -10.24 5.38
C GLU A 187 -6.71 -9.21 6.18
N VAL A 188 -7.11 -8.13 5.52
CA VAL A 188 -8.08 -7.17 6.06
C VAL A 188 -9.44 -7.45 5.44
N THR A 189 -10.42 -7.76 6.27
CA THR A 189 -11.82 -8.04 5.88
C THR A 189 -12.79 -7.10 6.61
N GLY A 190 -14.07 -7.18 6.29
CA GLY A 190 -15.12 -6.32 6.86
C GLY A 190 -15.30 -5.01 6.09
N GLY A 191 -15.86 -4.01 6.73
CA GLY A 191 -16.05 -2.67 6.15
C GLY A 191 -14.75 -1.86 6.09
N ILE A 192 -14.80 -0.74 5.38
CA ILE A 192 -13.64 0.13 5.19
C ILE A 192 -13.53 1.10 6.38
N ASP A 193 -12.46 0.98 7.15
CA ASP A 193 -12.03 1.96 8.15
C ASP A 193 -10.51 2.06 8.12
N PHE A 194 -10.03 3.08 7.40
CA PHE A 194 -8.60 3.29 7.20
C PHE A 194 -7.86 3.63 8.48
N GLU A 195 -8.48 4.41 9.38
CA GLU A 195 -7.83 4.83 10.63
C GLU A 195 -7.66 3.64 11.58
N ALA A 196 -8.71 2.84 11.77
CA ALA A 196 -8.65 1.67 12.63
C ALA A 196 -7.60 0.66 12.15
N ILE A 197 -7.56 0.36 10.85
CA ILE A 197 -6.58 -0.58 10.28
C ILE A 197 -5.18 0.02 10.25
N ALA A 198 -5.02 1.32 9.98
CA ALA A 198 -3.71 1.97 10.06
C ALA A 198 -3.13 1.90 11.48
N GLN A 199 -3.96 2.17 12.48
CA GLN A 199 -3.57 2.04 13.89
C GLN A 199 -3.14 0.61 14.20
N GLN A 200 -3.97 -0.37 13.88
CA GLN A 200 -3.69 -1.78 14.16
C GLN A 200 -2.41 -2.27 13.43
N CYS A 201 -2.22 -1.93 12.17
CA CYS A 201 -1.00 -2.27 11.43
C CYS A 201 0.26 -1.62 12.04
N CYS A 202 0.17 -0.37 12.49
CA CYS A 202 1.30 0.30 13.13
C CYS A 202 1.64 -0.36 14.46
N ASP A 203 0.64 -0.65 15.28
CA ASP A 203 0.84 -1.19 16.64
C ASP A 203 1.31 -2.66 16.61
N GLU A 204 0.72 -3.49 15.75
CA GLU A 204 1.01 -4.93 15.74
C GLU A 204 2.17 -5.31 14.81
N LEU A 205 2.32 -4.61 13.65
CA LEU A 205 3.23 -5.05 12.60
C LEU A 205 4.47 -4.16 12.45
N LEU A 206 4.38 -2.87 12.80
CA LEU A 206 5.48 -1.92 12.68
C LEU A 206 6.09 -1.50 14.02
N ALA A 207 5.38 -1.66 15.13
CA ALA A 207 5.98 -1.47 16.45
C ALA A 207 7.11 -2.49 16.66
N GLY A 208 8.28 -2.03 17.04
CA GLY A 208 9.37 -2.91 17.46
C GLY A 208 8.95 -3.64 18.75
N THR A 209 9.30 -4.91 18.88
CA THR A 209 9.32 -5.53 20.21
C THR A 209 10.32 -4.75 21.06
N ALA A 210 9.83 -4.09 22.11
CA ALA A 210 10.65 -3.41 23.09
C ALA A 210 11.64 -4.38 23.73
#